data_6785cb04c7e9e90070db70e055bbe9d7
#
_entry.id   6785cb04c7e9e90070db70e055bbe9d7
#
_cell.length_a   1.000
_cell.length_b   1.000
_cell.length_c   1.000
_cell.angle_alpha   90.00
_cell.angle_beta   90.00
_cell.angle_gamma   90.00
#
_symmetry.space_group_name_H-M   'P 1'
#
loop_
_entity.id
_entity.type
_entity.pdbx_description
1 polymer ?
#
loop_
_entity_poly.entity_id
_entity_poly.type
_entity_poly.pdbx_seq_one_letter_code
_entity_poly.pdbx_strand_id
1 'polypeptide(L)'
;MTPTPTLPPSARVRWFQFWFAAADPTMLGFMRIITGLLVLYVHCAYTTDLQNFFGKHAWYGQYYIDRERHEAPWAVAPFSGDGSWEDFVSAARLPIQTHRREVWLTYLKALPVQKAARESAMRYPRRLQNETVNKFIGIQSGLEYASGLPLDMAARADRLNAMVDIKLRSKTGADSVPPLFDTLPQEGTNSRKTLRSEIEAFDAIVPREVLQRQYIYDHFVEIPYEARKALLDFIVDLPEDPAEREKWIDYLDYWNTEARKAHWVGIATFSIWFHITDPTEMAIAHAVVLLILLMFTLGLFTRVTSVLTWLACASYIHRSQQVLFGMDTMMNILLIYLMVGNSGGALSLDRLIARYRAARNSLARSGSIDAPTAAFLAQPTPTVATGFATRLIQIHFCFIYMAAGVSKLKGTNWWNTNAYWDTLANPEFTLVYFEWYDTMLRWLTHHRAIYAIAAHLGVIFTLFMELSLAFLVWTKMRPYIVIGAFLFHLGISTFMGLNMFALFMLTLLLAYLPPNVVRDQLRSAAMAVRVRFQFDGALAKHVRAAALVKAVDVDNQVDLANATGTIRVQIDGKTGTGAEMLFANVGLLRWFAFVRKIPVIGPKIARMFVPQ
;
A
#
# COMPACT_ATOMS: atom_id res chain seq x y z
N MET A 1 -3.43 -57.62 12.59
CA MET A 1 -2.58 -56.69 13.35
C MET A 1 -3.30 -55.32 13.36
N THR A 2 -3.86 -54.95 14.49
CA THR A 2 -4.42 -53.61 14.72
C THR A 2 -3.28 -52.61 14.75
N PRO A 3 -3.35 -51.49 14.01
CA PRO A 3 -2.29 -50.48 14.05
C PRO A 3 -2.20 -49.91 15.47
N THR A 4 -1.00 -49.92 16.02
CA THR A 4 -0.68 -49.34 17.32
C THR A 4 -1.07 -47.87 17.30
N PRO A 5 -1.82 -47.33 18.27
CA PRO A 5 -2.17 -45.93 18.32
C PRO A 5 -0.90 -45.10 18.49
N THR A 6 -0.52 -44.35 17.46
CA THR A 6 0.59 -43.41 17.54
C THR A 6 0.21 -42.27 18.50
N LEU A 7 1.01 -42.08 19.55
CA LEU A 7 0.85 -40.98 20.48
C LEU A 7 0.83 -39.63 19.72
N PRO A 8 -0.04 -38.71 20.13
CA PRO A 8 -0.09 -37.39 19.48
C PRO A 8 1.28 -36.69 19.61
N PRO A 9 1.77 -36.03 18.57
CA PRO A 9 3.07 -35.37 18.58
C PRO A 9 3.16 -34.36 19.72
N SER A 10 4.33 -34.22 20.35
CA SER A 10 4.57 -33.26 21.41
C SER A 10 4.27 -31.83 20.96
N ALA A 11 3.98 -30.91 21.89
CA ALA A 11 3.71 -29.49 21.58
C ALA A 11 4.86 -28.85 20.78
N ARG A 12 6.12 -29.21 21.09
CA ARG A 12 7.32 -28.75 20.36
C ARG A 12 7.31 -29.23 18.89
N VAL A 13 6.96 -30.49 18.67
CA VAL A 13 6.88 -31.05 17.30
C VAL A 13 5.76 -30.39 16.51
N ARG A 14 4.59 -30.17 17.12
CA ARG A 14 3.47 -29.48 16.50
C ARG A 14 3.82 -28.03 16.13
N TRP A 15 4.50 -27.32 17.03
CA TRP A 15 4.96 -25.94 16.78
C TRP A 15 5.94 -25.89 15.60
N PHE A 16 6.91 -26.82 15.57
CA PHE A 16 7.89 -26.90 14.49
C PHE A 16 7.24 -27.25 13.15
N GLN A 17 6.29 -28.19 13.15
CA GLN A 17 5.52 -28.55 11.95
C GLN A 17 4.64 -27.41 11.46
N PHE A 18 4.07 -26.62 12.36
CA PHE A 18 3.28 -25.45 12.00
C PHE A 18 4.10 -24.47 11.13
N TRP A 19 5.33 -24.19 11.52
CA TRP A 19 6.17 -23.22 10.83
C TRP A 19 6.94 -23.80 9.63
N PHE A 20 7.44 -25.01 9.76
CA PHE A 20 8.46 -25.56 8.86
C PHE A 20 8.01 -26.83 8.13
N ALA A 21 6.72 -27.16 8.10
CA ALA A 21 6.25 -28.22 7.24
C ALA A 21 6.43 -27.84 5.77
N ALA A 22 6.98 -28.77 4.98
CA ALA A 22 7.11 -28.56 3.55
C ALA A 22 5.74 -28.45 2.89
N ALA A 23 5.54 -27.45 2.05
CA ALA A 23 4.28 -27.18 1.35
C ALA A 23 4.46 -27.10 -0.17
N ASP A 24 3.39 -27.40 -0.91
CA ASP A 24 3.32 -27.32 -2.37
C ASP A 24 3.41 -25.85 -2.81
N PRO A 25 4.34 -25.47 -3.72
CA PRO A 25 4.54 -24.10 -4.15
C PRO A 25 3.48 -23.57 -5.13
N THR A 26 2.49 -24.37 -5.52
CA THR A 26 1.48 -23.96 -6.52
C THR A 26 0.75 -22.69 -6.13
N MET A 27 0.34 -22.56 -4.85
CA MET A 27 -0.35 -21.38 -4.37
C MET A 27 0.55 -20.14 -4.41
N LEU A 28 1.80 -20.22 -3.93
CA LEU A 28 2.74 -19.09 -4.01
C LEU A 28 3.06 -18.72 -5.47
N GLY A 29 3.16 -19.72 -6.36
CA GLY A 29 3.32 -19.48 -7.79
C GLY A 29 2.14 -18.73 -8.39
N PHE A 30 0.92 -19.06 -7.99
CA PHE A 30 -0.29 -18.37 -8.42
C PHE A 30 -0.37 -16.94 -7.85
N MET A 31 -0.09 -16.78 -6.55
CA MET A 31 0.01 -15.46 -5.90
C MET A 31 1.07 -14.59 -6.57
N ARG A 32 2.24 -15.15 -6.95
CA ARG A 32 3.27 -14.42 -7.71
C ARG A 32 2.73 -13.88 -9.03
N ILE A 33 1.98 -14.68 -9.78
CA ILE A 33 1.40 -14.24 -11.07
C ILE A 33 0.45 -13.06 -10.84
N ILE A 34 -0.49 -13.19 -9.89
CA ILE A 34 -1.45 -12.11 -9.60
C ILE A 34 -0.71 -10.86 -9.11
N THR A 35 0.17 -11.00 -8.10
CA THR A 35 0.96 -9.88 -7.58
C THR A 35 1.78 -9.22 -8.69
N GLY A 36 2.43 -10.02 -9.53
CA GLY A 36 3.23 -9.52 -10.63
C GLY A 36 2.41 -8.75 -11.67
N LEU A 37 1.20 -9.23 -12.00
CA LEU A 37 0.29 -8.52 -12.90
C LEU A 37 -0.20 -7.20 -12.30
N LEU A 38 -0.55 -7.18 -11.01
CA LEU A 38 -0.99 -5.97 -10.33
C LEU A 38 0.14 -4.94 -10.25
N VAL A 39 1.34 -5.37 -9.87
CA VAL A 39 2.52 -4.50 -9.81
C VAL A 39 2.88 -3.99 -11.18
N LEU A 40 2.88 -4.85 -12.21
CA LEU A 40 3.15 -4.46 -13.58
C LEU A 40 2.12 -3.43 -14.08
N TYR A 41 0.83 -3.64 -13.79
CA TYR A 41 -0.24 -2.69 -14.13
C TYR A 41 0.01 -1.30 -13.52
N VAL A 42 0.30 -1.24 -12.21
CA VAL A 42 0.58 0.03 -11.50
C VAL A 42 1.78 0.74 -12.12
N HIS A 43 2.88 0.00 -12.38
CA HIS A 43 4.07 0.61 -12.94
C HIS A 43 3.91 0.97 -14.43
N CYS A 44 3.12 0.23 -15.20
CA CYS A 44 2.73 0.64 -16.54
C CYS A 44 1.92 1.95 -16.52
N ALA A 45 1.04 2.14 -15.53
CA ALA A 45 0.32 3.40 -15.38
C ALA A 45 1.28 4.58 -15.09
N TYR A 46 2.35 4.36 -14.32
CA TYR A 46 3.37 5.39 -14.10
C TYR A 46 4.10 5.83 -15.39
N THR A 47 4.13 4.99 -16.42
CA THR A 47 4.76 5.33 -17.72
C THR A 47 4.12 6.57 -18.34
N THR A 48 2.82 6.78 -18.13
CA THR A 48 2.07 7.88 -18.74
C THR A 48 2.48 9.26 -18.21
N ASP A 49 3.02 9.30 -16.97
CA ASP A 49 3.33 10.57 -16.30
C ASP A 49 4.56 10.47 -15.37
N LEU A 50 5.57 9.74 -15.83
CA LEU A 50 6.76 9.37 -15.05
C LEU A 50 7.47 10.59 -14.44
N GLN A 51 7.58 11.70 -15.20
CA GLN A 51 8.28 12.90 -14.77
C GLN A 51 7.54 13.66 -13.67
N ASN A 52 6.21 13.73 -13.74
CA ASN A 52 5.41 14.42 -12.73
C ASN A 52 5.30 13.64 -11.43
N PHE A 53 5.44 12.30 -11.47
CA PHE A 53 5.44 11.50 -10.25
C PHE A 53 6.83 11.37 -9.60
N PHE A 54 7.89 11.18 -10.40
CA PHE A 54 9.19 10.77 -9.87
C PHE A 54 10.36 11.65 -10.33
N GLY A 55 10.16 12.56 -11.26
CA GLY A 55 11.17 13.44 -11.81
C GLY A 55 11.68 14.49 -10.82
N LYS A 56 12.70 15.25 -11.24
CA LYS A 56 13.29 16.33 -10.45
C LYS A 56 12.26 17.39 -10.01
N HIS A 57 11.32 17.69 -10.88
CA HIS A 57 10.26 18.69 -10.69
C HIS A 57 8.88 18.03 -10.48
N ALA A 58 8.86 16.81 -9.95
CA ALA A 58 7.63 16.11 -9.60
C ALA A 58 6.76 16.93 -8.64
N TRP A 59 5.50 16.54 -8.46
CA TRP A 59 4.55 17.19 -7.54
C TRP A 59 5.13 17.35 -6.14
N TYR A 60 5.90 16.35 -5.67
CA TYR A 60 6.78 16.51 -4.53
C TYR A 60 8.23 16.62 -5.04
N GLY A 61 8.70 17.86 -5.20
CA GLY A 61 9.97 18.17 -5.85
C GLY A 61 11.16 17.57 -5.11
N GLN A 62 12.17 17.12 -5.86
CA GLN A 62 13.37 16.51 -5.31
C GLN A 62 14.09 17.43 -4.30
N TYR A 63 14.02 18.75 -4.48
CA TYR A 63 14.58 19.72 -3.56
C TYR A 63 14.11 19.53 -2.11
N TYR A 64 12.82 19.29 -1.89
CA TYR A 64 12.29 19.07 -0.54
C TYR A 64 12.78 17.75 0.06
N ILE A 65 12.85 16.71 -0.75
CA ILE A 65 13.29 15.38 -0.32
C ILE A 65 14.79 15.39 -0.01
N ASP A 66 15.62 15.98 -0.86
CA ASP A 66 17.07 16.10 -0.65
C ASP A 66 17.38 16.84 0.63
N ARG A 67 16.59 17.85 0.93
CA ARG A 67 16.69 18.65 2.14
C ARG A 67 16.31 17.83 3.38
N GLU A 68 15.19 17.10 3.36
CA GLU A 68 14.82 16.19 4.45
C GLU A 68 15.89 15.11 4.67
N ARG A 69 16.44 14.56 3.61
CA ARG A 69 17.53 13.58 3.67
C ARG A 69 18.81 14.16 4.24
N HIS A 70 19.14 15.39 3.88
CA HIS A 70 20.33 16.07 4.38
C HIS A 70 20.20 16.39 5.87
N GLU A 71 19.02 16.84 6.30
CA GLU A 71 18.76 17.19 7.68
C GLU A 71 18.73 15.98 8.63
N ALA A 72 18.21 14.83 8.17
CA ALA A 72 18.09 13.64 9.02
C ALA A 72 18.24 12.32 8.22
N PRO A 73 19.40 12.03 7.63
CA PRO A 73 19.55 10.91 6.71
C PRO A 73 19.43 9.52 7.36
N TRP A 74 19.70 9.39 8.67
CA TRP A 74 19.83 8.10 9.35
C TRP A 74 19.27 8.07 10.78
N ALA A 75 18.52 9.07 11.20
CA ALA A 75 17.97 9.11 12.54
C ALA A 75 16.84 8.09 12.70
N VAL A 76 17.05 7.08 13.50
CA VAL A 76 16.14 5.93 13.68
C VAL A 76 15.75 5.71 15.14
N ALA A 77 16.37 6.41 16.08
CA ALA A 77 16.14 6.17 17.50
C ALA A 77 14.84 6.87 17.97
N PRO A 78 13.93 6.15 18.61
CA PRO A 78 12.87 6.79 19.35
C PRO A 78 13.47 7.54 20.54
N PHE A 79 13.01 8.73 20.76
CA PHE A 79 13.37 9.49 21.94
C PHE A 79 12.69 8.93 23.20
N SER A 80 13.45 8.83 24.24
CA SER A 80 12.95 8.61 25.59
C SER A 80 13.35 9.82 26.44
N GLY A 81 12.60 10.91 26.34
CA GLY A 81 12.85 12.09 27.15
C GLY A 81 12.43 11.89 28.62
N ASP A 82 13.05 12.64 29.49
CA ASP A 82 12.79 12.65 30.92
C ASP A 82 11.87 13.80 31.38
N GLY A 83 11.08 14.37 30.46
CA GLY A 83 10.22 15.53 30.73
C GLY A 83 10.97 16.87 30.72
N SER A 84 12.12 16.91 30.07
CA SER A 84 12.98 18.08 29.98
C SER A 84 12.57 19.04 28.86
N TRP A 85 13.43 20.01 28.60
CA TRP A 85 13.30 20.93 27.48
C TRP A 85 13.24 20.23 26.12
N GLU A 86 13.94 19.12 25.98
CA GLU A 86 13.92 18.27 24.77
C GLU A 86 12.53 17.73 24.48
N ASP A 87 11.79 17.32 25.51
CA ASP A 87 10.40 16.85 25.34
C ASP A 87 9.49 17.97 24.86
N PHE A 88 9.69 19.19 25.38
CA PHE A 88 8.95 20.36 24.92
C PHE A 88 9.24 20.65 23.44
N VAL A 89 10.49 20.70 23.03
CA VAL A 89 10.88 20.97 21.65
C VAL A 89 10.36 19.87 20.72
N SER A 90 10.44 18.63 21.14
CA SER A 90 9.91 17.47 20.39
C SER A 90 8.40 17.53 20.29
N ALA A 91 7.70 17.82 21.39
CA ALA A 91 6.25 17.92 21.46
C ALA A 91 5.70 19.12 20.68
N ALA A 92 6.41 20.24 20.70
CA ALA A 92 6.06 21.43 19.92
C ALA A 92 6.13 21.18 18.39
N ARG A 93 6.78 20.11 17.96
CA ARG A 93 6.93 19.76 16.54
C ARG A 93 7.31 20.95 15.69
N LEU A 94 8.30 21.72 16.16
CA LEU A 94 8.80 22.82 15.37
C LEU A 94 9.16 22.32 13.97
N PRO A 95 8.87 23.05 12.92
CA PRO A 95 8.83 22.52 11.56
C PRO A 95 10.13 21.83 11.16
N ILE A 96 10.01 20.61 10.66
CA ILE A 96 11.14 19.80 10.23
C ILE A 96 11.79 20.39 8.97
N GLN A 97 11.02 21.05 8.13
CA GLN A 97 11.55 21.65 6.91
C GLN A 97 12.28 22.95 7.22
N THR A 98 13.48 23.11 6.71
CA THR A 98 14.35 24.25 7.00
C THR A 98 13.69 25.60 6.72
N HIS A 99 12.93 25.72 5.61
CA HIS A 99 12.24 26.98 5.32
C HIS A 99 11.09 27.27 6.30
N ARG A 100 10.41 26.24 6.83
CA ARG A 100 9.39 26.40 7.87
C ARG A 100 10.02 26.78 9.19
N ARG A 101 11.19 26.18 9.51
CA ARG A 101 11.99 26.56 10.68
C ARG A 101 12.44 28.01 10.58
N GLU A 102 12.97 28.44 9.44
CA GLU A 102 13.36 29.84 9.20
C GLU A 102 12.21 30.81 9.38
N VAL A 103 11.01 30.43 8.90
CA VAL A 103 9.79 31.23 9.11
C VAL A 103 9.46 31.33 10.60
N TRP A 104 9.52 30.23 11.35
CA TRP A 104 9.30 30.25 12.79
C TRP A 104 10.34 31.07 13.54
N LEU A 105 11.61 30.94 13.22
CA LEU A 105 12.68 31.73 13.82
C LEU A 105 12.52 33.21 13.50
N THR A 106 12.16 33.54 12.27
CA THR A 106 11.86 34.92 11.85
C THR A 106 10.68 35.48 12.65
N TYR A 107 9.64 34.69 12.83
CA TYR A 107 8.48 35.06 13.65
C TYR A 107 8.87 35.29 15.11
N LEU A 108 9.61 34.35 15.73
CA LEU A 108 10.06 34.49 17.12
C LEU A 108 10.96 35.71 17.32
N LYS A 109 11.82 36.03 16.34
CA LYS A 109 12.67 37.23 16.35
C LYS A 109 11.87 38.53 16.19
N ALA A 110 10.77 38.48 15.45
CA ALA A 110 9.89 39.64 15.20
C ALA A 110 8.91 39.92 16.34
N LEU A 111 8.77 39.03 17.33
CA LEU A 111 7.86 39.23 18.46
C LEU A 111 8.23 40.47 19.29
N PRO A 112 7.26 41.19 19.88
CA PRO A 112 7.51 42.31 20.77
C PRO A 112 8.47 41.95 21.92
N VAL A 113 9.38 42.83 22.24
CA VAL A 113 10.31 42.64 23.36
C VAL A 113 9.58 42.60 24.70
N GLN A 114 8.57 43.48 24.86
CA GLN A 114 7.81 43.58 26.11
C GLN A 114 6.88 42.38 26.34
N LYS A 115 6.98 41.76 27.51
CA LYS A 115 6.15 40.60 27.90
C LYS A 115 4.65 40.91 27.83
N ALA A 116 4.23 42.08 28.29
CA ALA A 116 2.82 42.49 28.26
C ALA A 116 2.24 42.57 26.85
N ALA A 117 3.04 43.00 25.87
CA ALA A 117 2.64 43.04 24.47
C ALA A 117 2.50 41.63 23.89
N ARG A 118 3.42 40.70 24.21
CA ARG A 118 3.32 39.28 23.83
C ARG A 118 2.10 38.61 24.48
N GLU A 119 1.85 38.84 25.76
CA GLU A 119 0.65 38.34 26.44
C GLU A 119 -0.65 38.80 25.76
N SER A 120 -0.70 40.07 25.38
CA SER A 120 -1.85 40.62 24.67
C SER A 120 -2.04 39.95 23.30
N ALA A 121 -0.96 39.79 22.55
CA ALA A 121 -0.98 39.16 21.25
C ALA A 121 -1.34 37.66 21.30
N MET A 122 -0.93 36.95 22.36
CA MET A 122 -1.21 35.51 22.51
C MET A 122 -2.61 35.23 23.09
N ARG A 123 -3.39 36.25 23.47
CA ARG A 123 -4.77 36.04 23.96
C ARG A 123 -5.67 35.41 22.91
N TYR A 124 -5.58 35.88 21.68
CA TYR A 124 -6.37 35.30 20.58
C TYR A 124 -6.02 33.84 20.28
N PRO A 125 -4.76 33.45 20.04
CA PRO A 125 -4.38 32.05 19.89
C PRO A 125 -4.77 31.18 21.09
N ARG A 126 -4.68 31.67 22.33
CA ARG A 126 -5.12 30.95 23.55
C ARG A 126 -6.65 30.71 23.55
N ARG A 127 -7.45 31.65 23.05
CA ARG A 127 -8.90 31.41 22.87
C ARG A 127 -9.19 30.32 21.86
N LEU A 128 -8.43 30.27 20.76
CA LEU A 128 -8.56 29.23 19.75
C LEU A 128 -8.14 27.83 20.25
N GLN A 129 -7.46 27.76 21.36
CA GLN A 129 -7.11 26.49 22.00
C GLN A 129 -8.25 25.86 22.82
N ASN A 130 -9.37 26.57 23.03
CA ASN A 130 -10.47 26.01 23.77
C ASN A 130 -10.96 24.72 23.09
N GLU A 131 -11.09 23.65 23.87
CA GLU A 131 -11.44 22.31 23.42
C GLU A 131 -12.74 22.25 22.61
N THR A 132 -13.69 23.13 22.94
CA THR A 132 -14.97 23.26 22.24
C THR A 132 -14.80 23.78 20.82
N VAL A 133 -13.85 24.70 20.59
CA VAL A 133 -13.53 25.27 19.28
C VAL A 133 -12.75 24.26 18.45
N ASN A 134 -11.85 23.51 19.07
CA ASN A 134 -11.06 22.47 18.39
C ASN A 134 -11.90 21.31 17.85
N LYS A 135 -13.04 21.00 18.48
CA LYS A 135 -13.91 19.90 18.05
C LYS A 135 -14.68 20.18 16.75
N PHE A 136 -14.93 21.43 16.42
CA PHE A 136 -15.90 21.74 15.35
C PHE A 136 -15.32 22.37 14.09
N ILE A 137 -14.12 22.99 14.11
CA ILE A 137 -13.69 23.75 12.94
C ILE A 137 -12.25 23.56 12.61
N GLY A 138 -11.57 23.04 13.55
CA GLY A 138 -10.15 23.21 13.52
C GLY A 138 -9.79 24.72 13.63
N ILE A 139 -8.75 24.95 14.34
CA ILE A 139 -8.03 26.23 14.38
C ILE A 139 -7.78 26.75 12.94
N GLN A 140 -7.68 25.83 11.97
CA GLN A 140 -7.45 26.06 10.57
C GLN A 140 -8.38 27.15 9.96
N SER A 141 -9.69 27.02 10.11
CA SER A 141 -10.62 27.99 9.49
C SER A 141 -10.49 29.40 10.07
N GLY A 142 -10.27 29.53 11.38
CA GLY A 142 -10.03 30.83 12.00
C GLY A 142 -8.69 31.43 11.61
N LEU A 143 -7.67 30.62 11.45
CA LEU A 143 -6.33 31.03 11.08
C LEU A 143 -6.22 31.31 9.58
N GLU A 144 -6.86 30.51 8.70
CA GLU A 144 -7.01 30.80 7.27
C GLU A 144 -7.72 32.13 7.06
N TYR A 145 -8.74 32.39 7.86
CA TYR A 145 -9.42 33.67 7.83
C TYR A 145 -8.50 34.82 8.26
N ALA A 146 -7.79 34.68 9.38
CA ALA A 146 -6.86 35.71 9.84
C ALA A 146 -5.72 35.93 8.81
N SER A 147 -5.23 34.88 8.15
CA SER A 147 -4.23 34.97 7.08
C SER A 147 -4.76 35.67 5.81
N GLY A 148 -6.05 35.59 5.55
CA GLY A 148 -6.72 36.23 4.44
C GLY A 148 -7.18 37.67 4.71
N LEU A 149 -6.93 38.22 5.91
CA LEU A 149 -7.31 39.60 6.21
C LEU A 149 -6.49 40.60 5.40
N PRO A 150 -7.13 41.66 4.85
CA PRO A 150 -6.44 42.72 4.13
C PRO A 150 -5.35 43.38 4.98
N LEU A 151 -4.26 43.80 4.36
CA LEU A 151 -3.18 44.54 5.02
C LEU A 151 -3.58 45.97 5.39
N ASP A 152 -4.52 46.54 4.67
CA ASP A 152 -5.08 47.85 4.99
C ASP A 152 -6.00 47.73 6.21
N MET A 153 -5.82 48.61 7.19
CA MET A 153 -6.54 48.60 8.45
C MET A 153 -8.05 48.84 8.31
N ALA A 154 -8.45 49.67 7.37
CA ALA A 154 -9.85 49.94 7.12
C ALA A 154 -10.55 48.76 6.45
N ALA A 155 -9.96 48.21 5.38
CA ALA A 155 -10.45 47.04 4.69
C ALA A 155 -10.47 45.80 5.59
N ARG A 156 -9.52 45.68 6.54
CA ARG A 156 -9.47 44.63 7.56
C ARG A 156 -10.64 44.79 8.54
N ALA A 157 -10.90 46.02 9.00
CA ALA A 157 -12.03 46.30 9.88
C ALA A 157 -13.38 45.96 9.21
N ASP A 158 -13.55 46.31 7.94
CA ASP A 158 -14.75 46.00 7.17
C ASP A 158 -14.93 44.47 7.01
N ARG A 159 -13.86 43.74 6.76
CA ARG A 159 -13.93 42.28 6.62
C ARG A 159 -14.21 41.58 7.95
N LEU A 160 -13.65 42.04 9.05
CA LEU A 160 -13.98 41.58 10.40
C LEU A 160 -15.44 41.87 10.77
N ASN A 161 -15.95 43.03 10.41
CA ASN A 161 -17.35 43.39 10.60
C ASN A 161 -18.29 42.53 9.73
N ALA A 162 -17.94 42.30 8.45
CA ALA A 162 -18.70 41.43 7.57
C ALA A 162 -18.83 39.99 8.08
N MET A 163 -17.77 39.42 8.67
CA MET A 163 -17.84 38.08 9.32
C MET A 163 -18.85 38.04 10.44
N VAL A 164 -18.87 39.07 11.21
CA VAL A 164 -19.80 39.20 12.30
C VAL A 164 -21.23 39.32 11.81
N ASP A 165 -21.46 40.05 10.72
CA ASP A 165 -22.77 40.23 10.10
C ASP A 165 -23.26 38.91 9.45
N ILE A 166 -22.39 38.12 8.88
CA ILE A 166 -22.72 36.76 8.39
C ILE A 166 -23.28 35.88 9.50
N LYS A 167 -22.74 35.95 10.71
CA LYS A 167 -23.28 35.21 11.85
C LYS A 167 -24.66 35.67 12.29
N LEU A 168 -24.90 36.97 12.28
CA LEU A 168 -26.22 37.50 12.63
C LEU A 168 -27.30 37.04 11.67
N ARG A 169 -26.96 36.88 10.37
CA ARG A 169 -27.88 36.37 9.35
C ARG A 169 -28.13 34.86 9.48
N SER A 170 -27.15 34.09 9.94
CA SER A 170 -27.27 32.62 10.12
C SER A 170 -28.22 32.24 11.26
N LYS A 171 -28.40 33.08 12.27
CA LYS A 171 -29.43 32.87 13.32
C LYS A 171 -30.85 32.95 12.78
N THR A 172 -31.06 33.49 11.59
CA THR A 172 -32.37 33.61 10.93
C THR A 172 -32.69 32.46 9.95
N GLY A 173 -31.91 31.42 9.89
CA GLY A 173 -32.36 30.11 9.35
C GLY A 173 -32.00 29.78 7.91
N ALA A 174 -31.06 30.47 7.27
CA ALA A 174 -30.82 30.24 5.83
C ALA A 174 -29.38 29.89 5.60
N ASP A 175 -28.50 29.42 5.94
CA ASP A 175 -27.19 28.92 5.48
C ASP A 175 -26.29 28.39 6.62
N SER A 176 -25.72 27.22 6.38
CA SER A 176 -24.76 26.56 7.25
C SER A 176 -23.48 27.39 7.42
N VAL A 177 -23.49 28.25 8.43
CA VAL A 177 -22.27 28.98 8.85
C VAL A 177 -21.42 28.04 9.69
N PRO A 178 -20.10 28.01 9.47
CA PRO A 178 -19.20 27.17 10.23
C PRO A 178 -19.33 27.40 11.74
N PRO A 179 -19.30 26.36 12.59
CA PRO A 179 -19.48 26.44 14.05
C PRO A 179 -18.53 27.41 14.79
N LEU A 180 -17.39 27.83 14.16
CA LEU A 180 -16.48 28.86 14.69
C LEU A 180 -17.25 30.12 15.11
N PHE A 181 -18.21 30.50 14.29
CA PHE A 181 -18.96 31.71 14.52
C PHE A 181 -19.94 31.59 15.69
N ASP A 182 -20.27 30.37 16.12
CA ASP A 182 -21.15 30.15 17.29
C ASP A 182 -20.48 30.46 18.62
N THR A 183 -19.17 30.60 18.64
CA THR A 183 -18.38 30.97 19.82
C THR A 183 -18.06 32.46 19.88
N LEU A 184 -18.37 33.24 18.81
CA LEU A 184 -18.11 34.67 18.82
C LEU A 184 -19.07 35.41 19.76
N PRO A 185 -18.57 36.38 20.55
CA PRO A 185 -19.41 37.21 21.39
C PRO A 185 -20.42 38.05 20.58
N GLN A 186 -21.56 38.35 21.16
CA GLN A 186 -22.60 39.16 20.52
C GLN A 186 -22.12 40.57 20.17
N GLU A 187 -22.68 41.15 19.08
CA GLU A 187 -22.37 42.49 18.64
C GLU A 187 -22.66 43.57 19.73
N GLY A 188 -21.81 44.58 19.80
CA GLY A 188 -21.92 45.64 20.77
C GLY A 188 -21.44 45.27 22.19
N THR A 189 -21.10 44.03 22.45
CA THR A 189 -20.57 43.59 23.76
C THR A 189 -19.11 43.97 23.94
N ASN A 190 -18.71 44.18 25.22
CA ASN A 190 -17.31 44.40 25.56
C ASN A 190 -16.43 43.21 25.16
N SER A 191 -16.97 41.99 25.24
CA SER A 191 -16.28 40.78 24.84
C SER A 191 -15.89 40.77 23.34
N ARG A 192 -16.73 41.37 22.48
CA ARG A 192 -16.45 41.49 21.05
C ARG A 192 -15.36 42.52 20.76
N LYS A 193 -15.41 43.68 21.43
CA LYS A 193 -14.34 44.68 21.34
C LYS A 193 -13.01 44.12 21.78
N THR A 194 -13.01 43.33 22.86
CA THR A 194 -11.82 42.65 23.35
C THR A 194 -11.27 41.63 22.33
N LEU A 195 -12.15 40.79 21.77
CA LEU A 195 -11.73 39.81 20.75
C LEU A 195 -11.13 40.48 19.53
N ARG A 196 -11.75 41.59 19.05
CA ARG A 196 -11.21 42.38 17.95
C ARG A 196 -9.84 42.96 18.27
N SER A 197 -9.65 43.55 19.44
CA SER A 197 -8.35 44.08 19.86
C SER A 197 -7.27 42.97 20.01
N GLU A 198 -7.66 41.77 20.41
CA GLU A 198 -6.76 40.63 20.48
C GLU A 198 -6.33 40.14 19.09
N ILE A 199 -7.25 40.11 18.11
CA ILE A 199 -6.94 39.77 16.72
C ILE A 199 -6.01 40.84 16.10
N GLU A 200 -6.33 42.12 16.30
CA GLU A 200 -5.49 43.23 15.82
C GLU A 200 -4.07 43.18 16.43
N ALA A 201 -3.96 42.88 17.73
CA ALA A 201 -2.68 42.72 18.40
C ALA A 201 -1.87 41.54 17.85
N PHE A 202 -2.53 40.42 17.59
CA PHE A 202 -1.90 39.26 16.96
C PHE A 202 -1.41 39.56 15.56
N ASP A 203 -2.23 40.16 14.72
CA ASP A 203 -1.89 40.55 13.36
C ASP A 203 -0.71 41.56 13.31
N ALA A 204 -0.62 42.43 14.30
CA ALA A 204 0.44 43.44 14.32
C ALA A 204 1.84 42.85 14.56
N ILE A 205 1.92 41.65 15.17
CA ILE A 205 3.20 41.00 15.47
C ILE A 205 3.59 39.91 14.48
N VAL A 206 2.67 39.48 13.62
CA VAL A 206 2.95 38.46 12.60
C VAL A 206 3.54 39.14 11.36
N PRO A 207 4.75 38.78 10.93
CA PRO A 207 5.34 39.34 9.71
C PRO A 207 4.44 39.14 8.49
N ARG A 208 4.37 40.16 7.62
CA ARG A 208 3.53 40.13 6.42
C ARG A 208 3.81 38.94 5.51
N GLU A 209 5.09 38.57 5.37
CA GLU A 209 5.54 37.42 4.57
C GLU A 209 4.99 36.10 5.13
N VAL A 210 4.82 36.01 6.43
CA VAL A 210 4.30 34.84 7.12
C VAL A 210 2.79 34.76 6.98
N LEU A 211 2.08 35.87 7.14
CA LEU A 211 0.63 35.95 6.88
C LEU A 211 0.29 35.58 5.44
N GLN A 212 1.07 36.07 4.48
CA GLN A 212 0.86 35.78 3.06
C GLN A 212 1.10 34.31 2.72
N ARG A 213 1.91 33.59 3.51
CA ARG A 213 2.28 32.20 3.27
C ARG A 213 1.52 31.17 4.08
N GLN A 214 0.64 31.58 5.00
CA GLN A 214 -0.14 30.71 5.90
C GLN A 214 0.68 29.78 6.83
N TYR A 215 2.00 29.82 6.79
CA TYR A 215 2.84 28.80 7.41
C TYR A 215 2.75 28.67 8.92
N ILE A 216 2.60 29.74 9.65
CA ILE A 216 2.48 29.67 11.11
C ILE A 216 1.17 29.00 11.49
N TYR A 217 0.10 29.31 10.77
CA TYR A 217 -1.22 28.80 11.05
C TYR A 217 -1.34 27.31 10.75
N ASP A 218 -0.83 26.88 9.61
CA ASP A 218 -0.82 25.46 9.23
C ASP A 218 -0.09 24.62 10.28
N HIS A 219 1.01 25.15 10.84
CA HIS A 219 1.76 24.46 11.90
C HIS A 219 1.08 24.47 13.25
N PHE A 220 0.34 25.53 13.57
CA PHE A 220 -0.42 25.56 14.82
C PHE A 220 -1.48 24.45 14.87
N VAL A 221 -2.06 24.11 13.72
CA VAL A 221 -3.07 23.03 13.61
C VAL A 221 -2.45 21.66 13.82
N GLU A 222 -1.25 21.45 13.28
CA GLU A 222 -0.53 20.16 13.36
C GLU A 222 0.05 19.89 14.76
N ILE A 223 0.24 20.92 15.60
CA ILE A 223 0.78 20.77 16.96
C ILE A 223 -0.30 20.19 17.89
N PRO A 224 -0.03 19.12 18.66
CA PRO A 224 -0.96 18.61 19.68
C PRO A 224 -1.38 19.69 20.69
N TYR A 225 -2.61 19.60 21.18
CA TYR A 225 -3.19 20.61 22.08
C TYR A 225 -2.28 20.99 23.26
N GLU A 226 -1.74 20.01 23.97
CA GLU A 226 -0.85 20.25 25.12
C GLU A 226 0.45 20.95 24.71
N ALA A 227 1.01 20.56 23.58
CA ALA A 227 2.22 21.20 23.04
C ALA A 227 1.96 22.63 22.56
N ARG A 228 0.75 22.94 22.04
CA ARG A 228 0.35 24.31 21.68
C ARG A 228 0.32 25.23 22.91
N LYS A 229 -0.24 24.75 24.00
CA LYS A 229 -0.26 25.51 25.26
C LYS A 229 1.17 25.82 25.71
N ALA A 230 2.02 24.81 25.77
CA ALA A 230 3.43 24.98 26.14
C ALA A 230 4.16 25.96 25.22
N LEU A 231 3.92 25.90 23.89
CA LEU A 231 4.51 26.81 22.93
C LEU A 231 4.06 28.27 23.14
N LEU A 232 2.78 28.51 23.44
CA LEU A 232 2.25 29.85 23.71
C LEU A 232 2.80 30.40 25.02
N ASP A 233 2.92 29.58 26.04
CA ASP A 233 3.51 29.96 27.33
C ASP A 233 4.99 30.30 27.14
N PHE A 234 5.73 29.50 26.39
CA PHE A 234 7.12 29.80 26.02
C PHE A 234 7.27 31.12 25.26
N ILE A 235 6.41 31.40 24.27
CA ILE A 235 6.44 32.67 23.52
C ILE A 235 6.22 33.87 24.45
N VAL A 236 5.31 33.74 25.41
CA VAL A 236 5.04 34.81 26.40
C VAL A 236 6.22 35.00 27.34
N ASP A 237 6.84 33.91 27.76
CA ASP A 237 7.93 33.93 28.75
C ASP A 237 9.32 34.17 28.18
N LEU A 238 9.46 34.39 26.86
CA LEU A 238 10.72 34.82 26.28
C LEU A 238 11.28 36.06 26.99
N PRO A 239 12.59 36.14 27.24
CA PRO A 239 13.23 37.27 27.90
C PRO A 239 12.90 38.62 27.23
N GLU A 240 12.85 39.68 28.04
CA GLU A 240 12.65 41.05 27.54
C GLU A 240 13.97 41.69 27.06
N ASP A 241 15.12 41.19 27.56
CA ASP A 241 16.40 41.60 27.03
C ASP A 241 16.63 40.99 25.64
N PRO A 242 16.87 41.82 24.59
CA PRO A 242 17.04 41.33 23.23
C PRO A 242 18.20 40.34 23.07
N ALA A 243 19.32 40.55 23.76
CA ALA A 243 20.47 39.68 23.65
C ALA A 243 20.24 38.31 24.34
N GLU A 244 19.55 38.31 25.45
CA GLU A 244 19.18 37.07 26.14
C GLU A 244 18.09 36.30 25.36
N ARG A 245 17.12 37.04 24.81
CA ARG A 245 16.08 36.48 23.94
C ARG A 245 16.68 35.81 22.68
N GLU A 246 17.67 36.46 22.06
CA GLU A 246 18.34 35.88 20.88
C GLU A 246 19.02 34.56 21.23
N LYS A 247 19.70 34.49 22.39
CA LYS A 247 20.30 33.24 22.90
C LYS A 247 19.23 32.13 23.10
N TRP A 248 18.06 32.48 23.62
CA TRP A 248 16.97 31.51 23.78
C TRP A 248 16.43 31.02 22.45
N ILE A 249 16.31 31.89 21.46
CA ILE A 249 15.86 31.52 20.11
C ILE A 249 16.91 30.65 19.42
N ASP A 250 18.19 31.00 19.53
CA ASP A 250 19.30 30.23 18.97
C ASP A 250 19.41 28.87 19.67
N TYR A 251 19.18 28.82 20.98
CA TYR A 251 19.14 27.56 21.74
C TYR A 251 17.98 26.69 21.29
N LEU A 252 16.80 27.26 21.08
CA LEU A 252 15.63 26.55 20.54
C LEU A 252 15.93 25.99 19.13
N ASP A 253 16.59 26.76 18.28
CA ASP A 253 16.99 26.31 16.94
C ASP A 253 18.03 25.18 17.01
N TYR A 254 19.02 25.31 17.87
CA TYR A 254 20.04 24.28 18.12
C TYR A 254 19.38 22.98 18.59
N TRP A 255 18.58 23.02 19.64
CA TRP A 255 17.91 21.85 20.19
C TRP A 255 16.91 21.24 19.22
N ASN A 256 16.16 22.04 18.53
CA ASN A 256 15.26 21.55 17.50
C ASN A 256 16.03 20.78 16.40
N THR A 257 17.22 21.24 16.04
CA THR A 257 18.07 20.57 15.05
C THR A 257 18.68 19.28 15.60
N GLU A 258 19.26 19.32 16.81
CA GLU A 258 19.91 18.17 17.43
C GLU A 258 18.89 17.13 17.93
N ALA A 259 17.80 17.57 18.56
CA ALA A 259 16.72 16.69 18.97
C ALA A 259 16.09 15.97 17.77
N ARG A 260 16.01 16.64 16.63
CA ARG A 260 15.52 16.01 15.38
C ARG A 260 16.47 14.96 14.85
N LYS A 261 17.76 15.17 14.93
CA LYS A 261 18.75 14.14 14.59
C LYS A 261 18.62 12.92 15.50
N ALA A 262 18.34 13.15 16.80
CA ALA A 262 18.18 12.10 17.79
C ALA A 262 16.79 11.42 17.77
N HIS A 263 15.74 12.19 17.46
CA HIS A 263 14.34 11.75 17.63
C HIS A 263 13.60 11.52 16.32
N TRP A 264 14.21 11.84 15.21
CA TRP A 264 13.57 11.64 13.93
C TRP A 264 13.44 10.14 13.65
N VAL A 265 12.23 9.63 13.77
CA VAL A 265 11.84 8.32 13.30
C VAL A 265 11.55 8.45 11.80
N GLY A 266 12.52 8.92 11.07
CA GLY A 266 12.44 9.01 9.62
C GLY A 266 12.75 7.65 9.02
N ILE A 267 11.98 7.26 8.04
CA ILE A 267 12.29 6.12 7.21
C ILE A 267 13.50 6.51 6.36
N ALA A 268 14.58 5.73 6.46
CA ALA A 268 15.71 5.89 5.54
C ALA A 268 15.18 5.76 4.10
N THR A 269 15.27 6.82 3.32
CA THR A 269 14.72 6.86 1.97
C THR A 269 15.76 6.41 0.97
N PHE A 270 15.55 5.25 0.35
CA PHE A 270 16.36 4.74 -0.74
C PHE A 270 15.57 4.78 -2.03
N SER A 271 15.99 5.60 -2.98
CA SER A 271 15.38 5.58 -4.30
C SER A 271 16.42 5.84 -5.37
N ILE A 272 16.40 5.03 -6.42
CA ILE A 272 17.22 5.28 -7.62
C ILE A 272 16.82 6.59 -8.30
N TRP A 273 15.57 7.01 -8.13
CA TRP A 273 15.01 8.22 -8.74
C TRP A 273 15.57 9.51 -8.13
N PHE A 274 16.30 9.44 -7.02
CA PHE A 274 17.08 10.58 -6.51
C PHE A 274 18.36 10.84 -7.31
N HIS A 275 18.84 9.82 -8.02
CA HIS A 275 20.11 9.85 -8.72
C HIS A 275 19.97 9.91 -10.23
N ILE A 276 18.82 9.50 -10.76
CA ILE A 276 18.50 9.52 -12.18
C ILE A 276 17.52 10.66 -12.43
N THR A 277 18.02 11.82 -12.87
CA THR A 277 17.22 13.04 -13.02
C THR A 277 16.98 13.43 -14.49
N ASP A 278 17.78 12.92 -15.43
CA ASP A 278 17.55 13.12 -16.86
C ASP A 278 16.31 12.34 -17.31
N PRO A 279 15.38 12.96 -18.05
CA PRO A 279 14.15 12.32 -18.50
C PRO A 279 14.37 11.06 -19.36
N THR A 280 15.40 11.05 -20.17
CA THR A 280 15.71 9.91 -21.06
C THR A 280 16.26 8.73 -20.25
N GLU A 281 17.20 9.01 -19.36
CA GLU A 281 17.76 8.00 -18.45
C GLU A 281 16.67 7.41 -17.54
N MET A 282 15.76 8.25 -17.03
CA MET A 282 14.59 7.79 -16.27
C MET A 282 13.69 6.86 -17.08
N ALA A 283 13.40 7.21 -18.33
CA ALA A 283 12.58 6.37 -19.20
C ALA A 283 13.25 5.01 -19.48
N ILE A 284 14.56 4.99 -19.70
CA ILE A 284 15.33 3.76 -19.89
C ILE A 284 15.32 2.91 -18.59
N ALA A 285 15.61 3.53 -17.45
CA ALA A 285 15.60 2.84 -16.16
C ALA A 285 14.22 2.26 -15.84
N HIS A 286 13.16 3.04 -16.11
CA HIS A 286 11.77 2.59 -15.96
C HIS A 286 11.45 1.40 -16.88
N ALA A 287 11.87 1.43 -18.15
CA ALA A 287 11.70 0.31 -19.07
C ALA A 287 12.42 -0.97 -18.59
N VAL A 288 13.62 -0.82 -18.02
CA VAL A 288 14.35 -1.94 -17.39
C VAL A 288 13.56 -2.49 -16.18
N VAL A 289 12.99 -1.62 -15.36
CA VAL A 289 12.13 -2.05 -14.25
C VAL A 289 10.92 -2.82 -14.77
N LEU A 290 10.20 -2.32 -15.78
CA LEU A 290 9.07 -3.03 -16.38
C LEU A 290 9.46 -4.41 -16.92
N LEU A 291 10.63 -4.55 -17.51
CA LEU A 291 11.16 -5.83 -17.94
C LEU A 291 11.40 -6.78 -16.76
N ILE A 292 11.98 -6.30 -15.66
CA ILE A 292 12.19 -7.07 -14.43
C ILE A 292 10.83 -7.55 -13.85
N LEU A 293 9.85 -6.66 -13.79
CA LEU A 293 8.49 -6.97 -13.33
C LEU A 293 7.82 -8.03 -14.21
N LEU A 294 8.00 -7.93 -15.53
CA LEU A 294 7.50 -8.94 -16.47
C LEU A 294 8.18 -10.29 -16.25
N MET A 295 9.50 -10.31 -16.10
CA MET A 295 10.25 -11.54 -15.82
C MET A 295 9.82 -12.18 -14.48
N PHE A 296 9.61 -11.38 -13.44
CA PHE A 296 9.07 -11.84 -12.18
C PHE A 296 7.67 -12.43 -12.34
N THR A 297 6.79 -11.74 -13.06
CA THR A 297 5.41 -12.19 -13.33
C THR A 297 5.41 -13.55 -14.03
N LEU A 298 6.25 -13.73 -15.05
CA LEU A 298 6.41 -14.99 -15.77
C LEU A 298 7.16 -16.06 -14.96
N GLY A 299 7.84 -15.67 -13.89
CA GLY A 299 8.66 -16.55 -13.07
C GLY A 299 9.92 -17.01 -13.78
N LEU A 300 10.62 -16.09 -14.43
CA LEU A 300 11.93 -16.32 -15.05
C LEU A 300 13.02 -15.74 -14.15
N PHE A 301 14.03 -16.57 -13.83
CA PHE A 301 15.06 -16.26 -12.83
C PHE A 301 14.45 -15.75 -11.53
N THR A 302 13.41 -16.40 -11.05
CA THR A 302 12.50 -15.91 -10.00
C THR A 302 13.24 -15.49 -8.73
N ARG A 303 14.31 -16.18 -8.34
CA ARG A 303 15.12 -15.83 -7.16
C ARG A 303 15.76 -14.45 -7.26
N VAL A 304 16.21 -14.06 -8.44
CA VAL A 304 16.84 -12.76 -8.68
C VAL A 304 15.78 -11.70 -8.97
N THR A 305 14.84 -12.02 -9.86
CA THR A 305 13.82 -11.06 -10.26
C THR A 305 12.87 -10.69 -9.13
N SER A 306 12.61 -11.58 -8.14
CA SER A 306 11.83 -11.22 -6.96
C SER A 306 12.52 -10.16 -6.08
N VAL A 307 13.83 -10.28 -5.88
CA VAL A 307 14.62 -9.28 -5.14
C VAL A 307 14.64 -7.95 -5.88
N LEU A 308 14.94 -7.98 -7.19
CA LEU A 308 14.98 -6.77 -8.01
C LEU A 308 13.60 -6.09 -8.09
N THR A 309 12.53 -6.87 -8.19
CA THR A 309 11.15 -6.34 -8.14
C THR A 309 10.86 -5.62 -6.83
N TRP A 310 11.21 -6.23 -5.71
CA TRP A 310 11.01 -5.60 -4.40
C TRP A 310 11.82 -4.31 -4.26
N LEU A 311 13.11 -4.32 -4.64
CA LEU A 311 13.96 -3.12 -4.61
C LEU A 311 13.43 -2.01 -5.54
N ALA A 312 12.98 -2.38 -6.73
CA ALA A 312 12.37 -1.43 -7.65
C ALA A 312 11.11 -0.79 -7.03
N CYS A 313 10.15 -1.60 -6.55
CA CYS A 313 8.93 -1.08 -5.92
C CYS A 313 9.24 -0.20 -4.70
N ALA A 314 10.19 -0.62 -3.84
CA ALA A 314 10.64 0.20 -2.71
C ALA A 314 11.23 1.55 -3.18
N SER A 315 11.90 1.57 -4.33
CA SER A 315 12.45 2.80 -4.92
C SER A 315 11.35 3.80 -5.33
N TYR A 316 10.24 3.34 -5.92
CA TYR A 316 9.10 4.21 -6.23
C TYR A 316 8.40 4.69 -4.96
N ILE A 317 8.16 3.79 -4.01
CA ILE A 317 7.56 4.10 -2.72
C ILE A 317 8.37 5.18 -2.00
N HIS A 318 9.67 5.01 -1.90
CA HIS A 318 10.53 5.97 -1.20
C HIS A 318 10.70 7.31 -1.93
N ARG A 319 10.46 7.36 -3.24
CA ARG A 319 10.48 8.62 -4.00
C ARG A 319 9.23 9.47 -3.77
N SER A 320 8.08 8.85 -3.48
CA SER A 320 6.77 9.51 -3.41
C SER A 320 5.99 9.12 -2.15
N GLN A 321 6.60 9.29 -0.99
CA GLN A 321 6.04 8.89 0.31
C GLN A 321 4.71 9.56 0.64
N GLN A 322 4.45 10.76 0.13
CA GLN A 322 3.26 11.56 0.44
C GLN A 322 1.98 11.04 -0.21
N VAL A 323 2.10 10.21 -1.23
CA VAL A 323 0.94 9.64 -1.96
C VAL A 323 0.72 8.16 -1.66
N LEU A 324 1.42 7.61 -0.67
CA LEU A 324 1.31 6.21 -0.28
C LEU A 324 -0.02 5.93 0.42
N PHE A 325 -0.56 4.75 0.15
CA PHE A 325 -1.75 4.25 0.83
C PHE A 325 -1.65 2.72 1.04
N GLY A 326 -2.69 2.12 1.63
CA GLY A 326 -2.65 0.72 2.03
C GLY A 326 -2.25 -0.28 0.94
N MET A 327 -2.46 0.04 -0.34
CA MET A 327 -2.02 -0.78 -1.48
C MET A 327 -0.50 -0.99 -1.48
N ASP A 328 0.27 0.08 -1.29
CA ASP A 328 1.74 0.05 -1.36
C ASP A 328 2.31 -0.84 -0.25
N THR A 329 1.72 -0.74 0.95
CA THR A 329 2.07 -1.62 2.08
C THR A 329 1.77 -3.09 1.77
N MET A 330 0.59 -3.39 1.23
CA MET A 330 0.20 -4.77 0.91
C MET A 330 1.06 -5.35 -0.22
N MET A 331 1.37 -4.55 -1.23
CA MET A 331 2.29 -4.90 -2.31
C MET A 331 3.66 -5.26 -1.75
N ASN A 332 4.21 -4.43 -0.88
CA ASN A 332 5.53 -4.63 -0.29
C ASN A 332 5.60 -5.91 0.56
N ILE A 333 4.59 -6.15 1.39
CA ILE A 333 4.44 -7.37 2.19
C ILE A 333 4.43 -8.62 1.30
N LEU A 334 3.61 -8.62 0.25
CA LEU A 334 3.51 -9.74 -0.69
C LEU A 334 4.84 -10.03 -1.36
N LEU A 335 5.52 -9.01 -1.87
CA LEU A 335 6.80 -9.15 -2.57
C LEU A 335 7.87 -9.75 -1.66
N ILE A 336 7.97 -9.31 -0.39
CA ILE A 336 8.92 -9.88 0.58
C ILE A 336 8.64 -11.37 0.80
N TYR A 337 7.40 -11.77 1.01
CA TYR A 337 7.09 -13.18 1.27
C TYR A 337 7.20 -14.06 0.04
N LEU A 338 6.91 -13.53 -1.15
CA LEU A 338 7.15 -14.24 -2.41
C LEU A 338 8.64 -14.41 -2.72
N MET A 339 9.49 -13.47 -2.25
CA MET A 339 10.94 -13.56 -2.32
C MET A 339 11.49 -14.63 -1.37
N VAL A 340 11.01 -14.69 -0.13
CA VAL A 340 11.41 -15.69 0.87
C VAL A 340 10.92 -17.09 0.48
N GLY A 341 9.72 -17.20 -0.05
CA GLY A 341 9.11 -18.45 -0.48
C GLY A 341 9.65 -18.95 -1.83
N ASN A 342 9.38 -20.22 -2.11
CA ASN A 342 9.70 -20.79 -3.43
C ASN A 342 8.59 -20.48 -4.45
N SER A 343 8.35 -19.20 -4.73
CA SER A 343 7.29 -18.77 -5.65
C SER A 343 7.56 -19.13 -7.12
N GLY A 344 8.82 -19.44 -7.47
CA GLY A 344 9.22 -19.98 -8.77
C GLY A 344 9.09 -21.51 -8.89
N GLY A 345 8.76 -22.23 -7.83
CA GLY A 345 8.68 -23.68 -7.81
C GLY A 345 7.49 -24.27 -8.57
N ALA A 346 6.47 -23.47 -8.90
CA ALA A 346 5.31 -23.85 -9.70
C ALA A 346 4.84 -22.68 -10.56
N LEU A 347 4.08 -22.96 -11.62
CA LEU A 347 3.46 -21.96 -12.51
C LEU A 347 4.47 -20.90 -13.02
N SER A 348 5.67 -21.33 -13.39
CA SER A 348 6.79 -20.45 -13.74
C SER A 348 7.57 -20.97 -14.94
N LEU A 349 8.26 -20.07 -15.65
CA LEU A 349 9.23 -20.46 -16.70
C LEU A 349 10.41 -21.21 -16.09
N ASP A 350 10.85 -20.88 -14.88
CA ASP A 350 11.90 -21.61 -14.17
C ASP A 350 11.53 -23.09 -13.96
N ARG A 351 10.28 -23.34 -13.56
CA ARG A 351 9.75 -24.70 -13.41
C ARG A 351 9.69 -25.42 -14.76
N LEU A 352 9.29 -24.74 -15.82
CA LEU A 352 9.20 -25.30 -17.16
C LEU A 352 10.60 -25.70 -17.68
N ILE A 353 11.60 -24.82 -17.49
CA ILE A 353 13.00 -25.07 -17.84
C ILE A 353 13.54 -26.25 -17.01
N ALA A 354 13.24 -26.31 -15.71
CA ALA A 354 13.67 -27.42 -14.87
C ALA A 354 13.06 -28.76 -15.32
N ARG A 355 11.77 -28.78 -15.68
CA ARG A 355 11.07 -29.95 -16.24
C ARG A 355 11.73 -30.40 -17.56
N TYR A 356 12.01 -29.46 -18.46
CA TYR A 356 12.70 -29.74 -19.73
C TYR A 356 14.08 -30.35 -19.50
N ARG A 357 14.88 -29.77 -18.59
CA ARG A 357 16.22 -30.30 -18.26
C ARG A 357 16.16 -31.70 -17.67
N ALA A 358 15.24 -31.93 -16.74
CA ALA A 358 15.04 -33.25 -16.11
C ALA A 358 14.62 -34.30 -17.16
N ALA A 359 13.61 -34.03 -17.97
CA ALA A 359 13.15 -34.93 -19.03
C ALA A 359 14.25 -35.22 -20.05
N ARG A 360 14.96 -34.17 -20.54
CA ARG A 360 16.06 -34.33 -21.47
C ARG A 360 17.20 -35.20 -20.91
N ASN A 361 17.60 -34.97 -19.67
CA ASN A 361 18.68 -35.73 -19.05
C ASN A 361 18.29 -37.19 -18.83
N SER A 362 17.05 -37.49 -18.44
CA SER A 362 16.55 -38.87 -18.30
C SER A 362 16.52 -39.57 -19.66
N LEU A 363 15.92 -38.95 -20.68
CA LEU A 363 15.85 -39.49 -22.02
C LEU A 363 17.23 -39.73 -22.65
N ALA A 364 18.19 -38.82 -22.45
CA ALA A 364 19.54 -38.97 -22.94
C ALA A 364 20.34 -40.10 -22.28
N ARG A 365 20.03 -40.45 -21.01
CA ARG A 365 20.70 -41.48 -20.26
C ARG A 365 20.14 -42.89 -20.53
N SER A 366 18.81 -43.00 -20.59
CA SER A 366 18.13 -44.31 -20.59
C SER A 366 17.14 -44.50 -21.73
N GLY A 367 16.98 -43.52 -22.61
CA GLY A 367 15.96 -43.55 -23.67
C GLY A 367 14.52 -43.48 -23.16
N SER A 368 14.31 -43.36 -21.86
CA SER A 368 13.00 -43.34 -21.22
C SER A 368 12.99 -42.35 -20.04
N ILE A 369 11.80 -42.03 -19.53
CA ILE A 369 11.67 -41.23 -18.30
C ILE A 369 11.76 -42.18 -17.09
N ASP A 370 12.81 -42.02 -16.28
CA ASP A 370 12.99 -42.79 -15.03
C ASP A 370 11.95 -42.39 -13.97
N ALA A 371 11.70 -43.26 -12.99
CA ALA A 371 10.69 -43.06 -11.95
C ALA A 371 10.87 -41.77 -11.11
N PRO A 372 12.09 -41.37 -10.68
CA PRO A 372 12.30 -40.08 -9.99
C PRO A 372 11.96 -38.88 -10.86
N THR A 373 12.35 -38.92 -12.15
CA THR A 373 12.01 -37.85 -13.11
C THR A 373 10.50 -37.80 -13.36
N ALA A 374 9.83 -38.94 -13.50
CA ALA A 374 8.38 -39.00 -13.65
C ALA A 374 7.65 -38.38 -12.46
N ALA A 375 8.08 -38.69 -11.23
CA ALA A 375 7.53 -38.08 -10.01
C ALA A 375 7.76 -36.55 -9.98
N PHE A 376 8.97 -36.10 -10.31
CA PHE A 376 9.27 -34.67 -10.44
C PHE A 376 8.42 -33.97 -11.48
N LEU A 377 8.16 -34.60 -12.64
CA LEU A 377 7.33 -34.05 -13.71
C LEU A 377 5.84 -33.99 -13.31
N ALA A 378 5.36 -34.97 -12.54
CA ALA A 378 3.95 -35.09 -12.16
C ALA A 378 3.48 -34.00 -11.21
N GLN A 379 4.34 -33.58 -10.26
CA GLN A 379 3.95 -32.62 -9.23
C GLN A 379 5.10 -31.66 -8.88
N PRO A 380 4.80 -30.40 -8.48
CA PRO A 380 5.80 -29.53 -7.89
C PRO A 380 6.36 -30.12 -6.60
N THR A 381 7.64 -29.91 -6.36
CA THR A 381 8.31 -30.42 -5.16
C THR A 381 7.96 -29.54 -3.95
N PRO A 382 7.35 -30.10 -2.89
CA PRO A 382 7.10 -29.35 -1.67
C PRO A 382 8.41 -28.87 -1.03
N THR A 383 8.43 -27.64 -0.49
CA THR A 383 9.60 -27.09 0.19
C THR A 383 9.24 -26.44 1.51
N VAL A 384 10.19 -26.44 2.45
CA VAL A 384 10.06 -25.77 3.75
C VAL A 384 9.90 -24.25 3.56
N ALA A 385 10.66 -23.65 2.64
CA ALA A 385 10.55 -22.23 2.34
C ALA A 385 9.12 -21.83 1.90
N THR A 386 8.46 -22.69 1.11
CA THR A 386 7.04 -22.48 0.74
C THR A 386 6.12 -22.50 1.95
N GLY A 387 6.27 -23.51 2.81
CA GLY A 387 5.46 -23.62 4.03
C GLY A 387 5.64 -22.43 4.95
N PHE A 388 6.89 -22.07 5.21
CA PHE A 388 7.25 -20.93 6.06
C PHE A 388 6.69 -19.59 5.52
N ALA A 389 6.92 -19.29 4.24
CA ALA A 389 6.39 -18.07 3.62
C ALA A 389 4.86 -18.01 3.67
N THR A 390 4.18 -19.12 3.40
CA THR A 390 2.71 -19.20 3.50
C THR A 390 2.23 -18.91 4.93
N ARG A 391 2.92 -19.43 5.95
CA ARG A 391 2.58 -19.13 7.36
C ARG A 391 2.83 -17.68 7.72
N LEU A 392 3.92 -17.09 7.25
CA LEU A 392 4.18 -15.65 7.44
C LEU A 392 3.06 -14.80 6.84
N ILE A 393 2.63 -15.09 5.61
CA ILE A 393 1.52 -14.38 4.97
C ILE A 393 0.24 -14.51 5.81
N GLN A 394 -0.11 -15.73 6.23
CA GLN A 394 -1.31 -16.00 7.02
C GLN A 394 -1.30 -15.23 8.34
N ILE A 395 -0.20 -15.27 9.08
CA ILE A 395 -0.08 -14.60 10.38
C ILE A 395 -0.06 -13.09 10.21
N HIS A 396 0.67 -12.57 9.22
CA HIS A 396 0.69 -11.12 8.97
C HIS A 396 -0.69 -10.61 8.59
N PHE A 397 -1.43 -11.35 7.77
CA PHE A 397 -2.82 -11.02 7.44
C PHE A 397 -3.71 -10.97 8.68
N CYS A 398 -3.55 -11.89 9.62
CA CYS A 398 -4.22 -11.83 10.91
C CYS A 398 -3.89 -10.56 11.70
N PHE A 399 -2.62 -10.14 11.71
CA PHE A 399 -2.20 -8.90 12.36
C PHE A 399 -2.78 -7.65 11.70
N ILE A 400 -2.82 -7.61 10.36
CA ILE A 400 -3.44 -6.49 9.61
C ILE A 400 -4.90 -6.31 10.04
N TYR A 401 -5.67 -7.41 10.04
CA TYR A 401 -7.07 -7.37 10.44
C TYR A 401 -7.27 -6.99 11.90
N MET A 402 -6.50 -7.60 12.81
CA MET A 402 -6.58 -7.28 14.23
C MET A 402 -6.22 -5.83 14.51
N ALA A 403 -5.16 -5.31 13.90
CA ALA A 403 -4.73 -3.91 14.06
C ALA A 403 -5.80 -2.94 13.53
N ALA A 404 -6.41 -3.26 12.38
CA ALA A 404 -7.51 -2.48 11.81
C ALA A 404 -8.72 -2.44 12.74
N GLY A 405 -9.15 -3.61 13.25
CA GLY A 405 -10.28 -3.71 14.17
C GLY A 405 -10.04 -2.98 15.49
N VAL A 406 -8.87 -3.17 16.13
CA VAL A 406 -8.51 -2.48 17.37
C VAL A 406 -8.41 -0.97 17.15
N SER A 407 -7.88 -0.52 16.02
CA SER A 407 -7.83 0.91 15.68
C SER A 407 -9.24 1.51 15.58
N LYS A 408 -10.18 0.80 14.94
CA LYS A 408 -11.57 1.24 14.80
C LYS A 408 -12.29 1.33 16.14
N LEU A 409 -12.02 0.41 17.07
CA LEU A 409 -12.61 0.46 18.43
C LEU A 409 -12.22 1.70 19.22
N LYS A 410 -11.12 2.37 18.88
CA LYS A 410 -10.69 3.62 19.51
C LYS A 410 -11.45 4.85 18.97
N GLY A 411 -12.06 4.75 17.80
CA GLY A 411 -12.72 5.87 17.14
C GLY A 411 -14.20 5.98 17.50
N THR A 412 -14.64 7.15 17.98
CA THR A 412 -16.05 7.42 18.33
C THR A 412 -17.01 7.22 17.15
N ASN A 413 -16.57 7.50 15.92
CA ASN A 413 -17.37 7.33 14.69
C ASN A 413 -17.80 5.88 14.44
N TRP A 414 -17.06 4.91 14.96
CA TRP A 414 -17.44 3.50 14.87
C TRP A 414 -18.52 3.14 15.89
N TRP A 415 -18.51 3.76 17.07
CA TRP A 415 -19.51 3.51 18.11
C TRP A 415 -20.86 4.18 17.84
N ASN A 416 -20.85 5.33 17.18
CA ASN A 416 -22.07 6.07 16.81
C ASN A 416 -22.56 5.77 15.39
N THR A 417 -21.92 4.80 14.70
CA THR A 417 -22.20 4.37 13.33
C THR A 417 -21.95 5.41 12.22
N ASN A 418 -21.42 6.59 12.54
CA ASN A 418 -21.10 7.62 11.54
C ASN A 418 -20.04 7.14 10.54
N ALA A 419 -19.12 6.27 10.97
CA ALA A 419 -18.09 5.69 10.11
C ALA A 419 -18.67 5.03 8.86
N TYR A 420 -19.89 4.51 8.91
CA TYR A 420 -20.56 3.93 7.73
C TYR A 420 -20.82 4.99 6.66
N TRP A 421 -21.39 6.13 7.05
CA TRP A 421 -21.63 7.24 6.13
C TRP A 421 -20.33 7.88 5.67
N ASP A 422 -19.41 8.17 6.59
CA ASP A 422 -18.11 8.76 6.28
C ASP A 422 -17.31 7.92 5.27
N THR A 423 -17.50 6.60 5.32
CA THR A 423 -16.88 5.68 4.34
C THR A 423 -17.57 5.73 2.98
N LEU A 424 -18.91 5.70 2.94
CA LEU A 424 -19.66 5.64 1.69
C LEU A 424 -19.69 6.98 0.94
N ALA A 425 -19.73 8.09 1.67
CA ALA A 425 -19.87 9.42 1.10
C ALA A 425 -18.54 10.19 0.95
N ASN A 426 -17.39 9.55 1.20
CA ASN A 426 -16.09 10.19 1.10
C ASN A 426 -15.76 10.55 -0.36
N PRO A 427 -15.61 11.85 -0.71
CA PRO A 427 -15.34 12.27 -2.08
C PRO A 427 -13.94 11.93 -2.58
N GLU A 428 -12.99 11.62 -1.69
CA GLU A 428 -11.60 11.39 -2.09
C GLU A 428 -11.40 10.06 -2.82
N PHE A 429 -12.18 9.03 -2.47
CA PHE A 429 -11.97 7.70 -3.03
C PHE A 429 -13.24 6.95 -3.42
N THR A 430 -14.45 7.43 -3.04
CA THR A 430 -15.69 6.75 -3.38
C THR A 430 -16.21 7.12 -4.78
N LEU A 431 -17.22 6.39 -5.23
CA LEU A 431 -17.82 6.57 -6.56
C LEU A 431 -18.86 7.70 -6.61
N VAL A 432 -18.81 8.68 -5.71
CA VAL A 432 -19.80 9.78 -5.60
C VAL A 432 -19.96 10.61 -6.86
N TYR A 433 -18.97 10.60 -7.74
CA TYR A 433 -19.04 11.29 -9.04
C TYR A 433 -19.87 10.54 -10.09
N PHE A 434 -20.26 9.31 -9.83
CA PHE A 434 -21.13 8.55 -10.72
C PHE A 434 -22.60 8.73 -10.31
N GLU A 435 -23.46 9.11 -11.25
CA GLU A 435 -24.87 9.42 -11.03
C GLU A 435 -25.63 8.29 -10.31
N TRP A 436 -25.38 7.05 -10.69
CA TRP A 436 -26.02 5.90 -10.04
C TRP A 436 -25.66 5.79 -8.55
N TYR A 437 -24.41 6.11 -8.20
CA TYR A 437 -23.94 6.01 -6.82
C TYR A 437 -24.48 7.18 -5.98
N ASP A 438 -24.44 8.40 -6.49
CA ASP A 438 -25.05 9.57 -5.84
C ASP A 438 -26.55 9.37 -5.65
N THR A 439 -27.26 8.84 -6.66
CA THR A 439 -28.68 8.49 -6.55
C THR A 439 -28.93 7.46 -5.45
N MET A 440 -28.10 6.42 -5.35
CA MET A 440 -28.18 5.42 -4.28
C MET A 440 -27.97 6.07 -2.90
N LEU A 441 -26.97 6.93 -2.74
CA LEU A 441 -26.72 7.61 -1.46
C LEU A 441 -27.90 8.52 -1.07
N ARG A 442 -28.43 9.31 -2.01
CA ARG A 442 -29.61 10.15 -1.79
C ARG A 442 -30.83 9.31 -1.40
N TRP A 443 -31.06 8.22 -2.11
CA TRP A 443 -32.14 7.29 -1.77
C TRP A 443 -31.99 6.76 -0.34
N LEU A 444 -30.77 6.36 0.02
CA LEU A 444 -30.48 5.81 1.35
C LEU A 444 -30.76 6.85 2.46
N THR A 445 -30.41 8.13 2.25
CA THR A 445 -30.67 9.20 3.24
C THR A 445 -32.15 9.49 3.43
N HIS A 446 -32.97 9.32 2.38
CA HIS A 446 -34.42 9.49 2.48
C HIS A 446 -35.12 8.32 3.19
N HIS A 447 -34.46 7.16 3.32
CA HIS A 447 -35.01 5.96 3.94
C HIS A 447 -34.33 5.67 5.28
N ARG A 448 -34.56 6.53 6.28
CA ARG A 448 -33.87 6.51 7.60
C ARG A 448 -33.82 5.13 8.26
N ALA A 449 -34.88 4.35 8.22
CA ALA A 449 -34.89 3.01 8.82
C ALA A 449 -33.91 2.06 8.11
N ILE A 450 -33.89 2.09 6.77
CA ILE A 450 -32.98 1.28 5.97
C ILE A 450 -31.53 1.72 6.21
N TYR A 451 -31.30 3.04 6.23
CA TYR A 451 -29.98 3.60 6.55
C TYR A 451 -29.49 3.13 7.92
N ALA A 452 -30.33 3.27 8.96
CA ALA A 452 -29.97 2.87 10.31
C ALA A 452 -29.61 1.38 10.40
N ILE A 453 -30.41 0.51 9.79
CA ILE A 453 -30.14 -0.93 9.73
C ILE A 453 -28.82 -1.20 8.97
N ALA A 454 -28.64 -0.61 7.81
CA ALA A 454 -27.44 -0.80 7.00
C ALA A 454 -26.17 -0.30 7.73
N ALA A 455 -26.24 0.84 8.39
CA ALA A 455 -25.13 1.41 9.15
C ALA A 455 -24.72 0.51 10.33
N HIS A 456 -25.69 0.05 11.12
CA HIS A 456 -25.40 -0.85 12.25
C HIS A 456 -24.85 -2.20 11.77
N LEU A 457 -25.49 -2.81 10.77
CA LEU A 457 -25.02 -4.09 10.22
C LEU A 457 -23.64 -3.95 9.57
N GLY A 458 -23.39 -2.86 8.85
CA GLY A 458 -22.09 -2.58 8.22
C GLY A 458 -20.98 -2.44 9.25
N VAL A 459 -21.20 -1.67 10.32
CA VAL A 459 -20.23 -1.50 11.40
C VAL A 459 -19.99 -2.81 12.15
N ILE A 460 -21.08 -3.52 12.55
CA ILE A 460 -20.97 -4.81 13.25
C ILE A 460 -20.24 -5.84 12.37
N PHE A 461 -20.56 -5.94 11.11
CA PHE A 461 -19.91 -6.86 10.18
C PHE A 461 -18.42 -6.53 10.03
N THR A 462 -18.08 -5.26 9.87
CA THR A 462 -16.67 -4.82 9.74
C THR A 462 -15.88 -5.18 10.99
N LEU A 463 -16.35 -4.78 12.18
CA LEU A 463 -15.68 -5.07 13.45
C LEU A 463 -15.60 -6.57 13.73
N PHE A 464 -16.68 -7.30 13.46
CA PHE A 464 -16.68 -8.76 13.59
C PHE A 464 -15.63 -9.39 12.69
N MET A 465 -15.59 -9.04 11.39
CA MET A 465 -14.61 -9.61 10.46
C MET A 465 -13.18 -9.27 10.88
N GLU A 466 -12.91 -8.02 11.25
CA GLU A 466 -11.55 -7.58 11.56
C GLU A 466 -11.04 -8.17 12.89
N LEU A 467 -11.87 -8.30 13.89
CA LEU A 467 -11.45 -8.85 15.19
C LEU A 467 -11.46 -10.38 15.23
N SER A 468 -12.42 -11.02 14.54
CA SER A 468 -12.60 -12.48 14.63
C SER A 468 -11.71 -13.27 13.67
N LEU A 469 -11.32 -12.69 12.52
CA LEU A 469 -10.56 -13.40 11.49
C LEU A 469 -9.28 -14.01 12.07
N ALA A 470 -8.53 -13.25 12.89
CA ALA A 470 -7.26 -13.69 13.46
C ALA A 470 -7.35 -15.00 14.27
N PHE A 471 -8.53 -15.31 14.79
CA PHE A 471 -8.79 -16.51 15.58
C PHE A 471 -9.55 -17.59 14.80
N LEU A 472 -10.66 -17.20 14.16
CA LEU A 472 -11.59 -18.14 13.55
C LEU A 472 -11.03 -18.79 12.28
N VAL A 473 -10.11 -18.14 11.57
CA VAL A 473 -9.48 -18.68 10.36
C VAL A 473 -8.66 -19.95 10.63
N TRP A 474 -8.28 -20.21 11.87
CA TRP A 474 -7.54 -21.41 12.30
C TRP A 474 -8.46 -22.56 12.75
N THR A 475 -9.76 -22.33 12.72
CA THR A 475 -10.79 -23.28 13.14
C THR A 475 -11.54 -23.90 11.95
N LYS A 476 -12.55 -24.71 12.24
CA LYS A 476 -13.49 -25.23 11.23
C LYS A 476 -14.31 -24.12 10.54
N MET A 477 -14.32 -22.91 11.11
CA MET A 477 -15.00 -21.73 10.52
C MET A 477 -14.21 -21.10 9.37
N ARG A 478 -13.00 -21.55 9.07
CA ARG A 478 -12.14 -21.00 8.00
C ARG A 478 -12.88 -20.71 6.69
N PRO A 479 -13.67 -21.65 6.10
CA PRO A 479 -14.31 -21.38 4.82
C PRO A 479 -15.24 -20.16 4.86
N TYR A 480 -16.03 -20.05 5.94
CA TYR A 480 -16.97 -18.94 6.12
C TYR A 480 -16.24 -17.60 6.34
N ILE A 481 -15.18 -17.61 7.13
CA ILE A 481 -14.35 -16.43 7.38
C ILE A 481 -13.63 -15.98 6.10
N VAL A 482 -13.11 -16.90 5.31
CA VAL A 482 -12.47 -16.59 4.01
C VAL A 482 -13.48 -16.01 3.03
N ILE A 483 -14.69 -16.56 2.95
CA ILE A 483 -15.78 -16.02 2.12
C ILE A 483 -16.20 -14.63 2.63
N GLY A 484 -16.36 -14.47 3.95
CA GLY A 484 -16.68 -13.17 4.55
C GLY A 484 -15.63 -12.12 4.25
N ALA A 485 -14.33 -12.45 4.36
CA ALA A 485 -13.23 -11.56 4.01
C ALA A 485 -13.20 -11.23 2.51
N PHE A 486 -13.51 -12.20 1.66
CA PHE A 486 -13.66 -11.97 0.22
C PHE A 486 -14.76 -10.95 -0.08
N LEU A 487 -15.95 -11.15 0.49
CA LEU A 487 -17.10 -10.24 0.32
C LEU A 487 -16.81 -8.86 0.91
N PHE A 488 -16.09 -8.79 2.04
CA PHE A 488 -15.68 -7.55 2.66
C PHE A 488 -14.78 -6.73 1.72
N HIS A 489 -13.74 -7.33 1.12
CA HIS A 489 -12.90 -6.64 0.17
C HIS A 489 -13.57 -6.34 -1.16
N LEU A 490 -14.50 -7.18 -1.59
CA LEU A 490 -15.35 -6.87 -2.75
C LEU A 490 -16.20 -5.62 -2.48
N GLY A 491 -16.75 -5.50 -1.27
CA GLY A 491 -17.44 -4.28 -0.81
C GLY A 491 -16.56 -3.05 -0.82
N ILE A 492 -15.32 -3.14 -0.27
CA ILE A 492 -14.34 -2.05 -0.32
C ILE A 492 -14.04 -1.63 -1.76
N SER A 493 -13.83 -2.60 -2.66
CA SER A 493 -13.60 -2.33 -4.07
C SER A 493 -14.78 -1.58 -4.71
N THR A 494 -16.01 -2.06 -4.47
CA THR A 494 -17.21 -1.56 -5.15
C THR A 494 -17.67 -0.22 -4.59
N PHE A 495 -17.69 -0.06 -3.27
CA PHE A 495 -18.26 1.13 -2.62
C PHE A 495 -17.23 2.20 -2.31
N MET A 496 -15.99 1.83 -2.06
CA MET A 496 -14.93 2.79 -1.78
C MET A 496 -14.03 3.07 -2.99
N GLY A 497 -14.18 2.35 -4.11
CA GLY A 497 -13.33 2.54 -5.29
C GLY A 497 -11.86 2.08 -5.09
N LEU A 498 -11.52 1.46 -3.96
CA LEU A 498 -10.17 1.04 -3.61
C LEU A 498 -9.80 -0.30 -4.26
N ASN A 499 -9.93 -0.37 -5.59
CA ASN A 499 -9.80 -1.61 -6.37
C ASN A 499 -8.44 -2.28 -6.20
N MET A 500 -7.35 -1.53 -6.32
CA MET A 500 -6.00 -2.08 -6.20
C MET A 500 -5.71 -2.61 -4.80
N PHE A 501 -6.10 -1.85 -3.76
CA PHE A 501 -5.99 -2.31 -2.37
C PHE A 501 -6.74 -3.63 -2.15
N ALA A 502 -8.00 -3.69 -2.60
CA ALA A 502 -8.81 -4.89 -2.48
C ALA A 502 -8.18 -6.08 -3.20
N LEU A 503 -7.66 -5.91 -4.41
CA LEU A 503 -7.00 -6.98 -5.16
C LEU A 503 -5.74 -7.52 -4.47
N PHE A 504 -4.92 -6.66 -3.86
CA PHE A 504 -3.77 -7.10 -3.07
C PHE A 504 -4.22 -7.86 -1.80
N MET A 505 -5.26 -7.38 -1.11
CA MET A 505 -5.82 -8.07 0.06
C MET A 505 -6.44 -9.42 -0.31
N LEU A 506 -7.14 -9.50 -1.43
CA LEU A 506 -7.65 -10.77 -1.96
C LEU A 506 -6.51 -11.72 -2.35
N THR A 507 -5.40 -11.21 -2.84
CA THR A 507 -4.22 -12.02 -3.13
C THR A 507 -3.60 -12.59 -1.86
N LEU A 508 -3.50 -11.81 -0.78
CA LEU A 508 -3.07 -12.30 0.55
C LEU A 508 -4.02 -13.38 1.09
N LEU A 509 -5.32 -13.21 0.89
CA LEU A 509 -6.35 -14.16 1.32
C LEU A 509 -6.20 -15.55 0.67
N LEU A 510 -5.63 -15.64 -0.54
CA LEU A 510 -5.36 -16.90 -1.22
C LEU A 510 -4.46 -17.84 -0.40
N ALA A 511 -3.61 -17.31 0.49
CA ALA A 511 -2.76 -18.12 1.35
C ALA A 511 -3.54 -19.06 2.29
N TYR A 512 -4.82 -18.82 2.50
CA TYR A 512 -5.70 -19.70 3.29
C TYR A 512 -6.38 -20.80 2.49
N LEU A 513 -6.28 -20.75 1.16
CA LEU A 513 -6.83 -21.81 0.29
C LEU A 513 -5.80 -22.95 0.15
N PRO A 514 -6.27 -24.20 0.10
CA PRO A 514 -5.38 -25.33 -0.13
C PRO A 514 -4.82 -25.29 -1.56
N PRO A 515 -3.53 -25.64 -1.77
CA PRO A 515 -2.87 -25.58 -3.09
C PRO A 515 -3.54 -26.43 -4.18
N ASN A 516 -4.22 -27.50 -3.79
CA ASN A 516 -4.94 -28.37 -4.72
C ASN A 516 -6.12 -27.66 -5.40
N VAL A 517 -6.73 -26.67 -4.77
CA VAL A 517 -7.84 -25.89 -5.39
C VAL A 517 -7.39 -25.29 -6.72
N VAL A 518 -6.25 -24.59 -6.74
CA VAL A 518 -5.72 -24.01 -7.98
C VAL A 518 -5.30 -25.09 -8.97
N ARG A 519 -4.59 -26.11 -8.48
CA ARG A 519 -4.11 -27.19 -9.33
C ARG A 519 -5.26 -27.99 -9.96
N ASP A 520 -6.30 -28.30 -9.20
CA ASP A 520 -7.41 -29.12 -9.68
C ASP A 520 -8.30 -28.32 -10.66
N GLN A 521 -8.49 -27.03 -10.44
CA GLN A 521 -9.17 -26.16 -11.41
C GLN A 521 -8.39 -26.05 -12.73
N LEU A 522 -7.08 -25.92 -12.69
CA LEU A 522 -6.26 -25.91 -13.91
C LEU A 522 -6.29 -27.25 -14.64
N ARG A 523 -6.40 -28.38 -13.90
CA ARG A 523 -6.46 -29.75 -14.46
C ARG A 523 -7.86 -30.13 -14.93
N SER A 524 -8.93 -29.70 -14.27
CA SER A 524 -10.31 -30.02 -14.64
C SER A 524 -10.68 -29.53 -16.04
N ALA A 525 -9.96 -28.55 -16.56
CA ALA A 525 -10.04 -28.12 -17.95
C ALA A 525 -9.30 -29.05 -18.91
N ALA A 526 -8.54 -30.04 -18.43
CA ALA A 526 -7.83 -31.02 -19.24
C ALA A 526 -8.74 -32.22 -19.49
N MET A 527 -9.17 -32.41 -20.72
CA MET A 527 -9.84 -33.65 -21.11
C MET A 527 -8.90 -34.84 -20.88
N ALA A 528 -9.44 -36.00 -20.50
CA ALA A 528 -8.69 -37.24 -20.25
C ALA A 528 -8.14 -37.89 -21.54
N VAL A 529 -7.61 -37.10 -22.46
CA VAL A 529 -7.05 -37.57 -23.72
C VAL A 529 -5.62 -38.04 -23.50
N ARG A 530 -5.35 -39.29 -23.83
CA ARG A 530 -3.98 -39.84 -23.83
C ARG A 530 -3.31 -39.60 -25.17
N VAL A 531 -2.11 -39.04 -25.12
CA VAL A 531 -1.27 -38.74 -26.30
C VAL A 531 -0.07 -39.63 -26.29
N ARG A 532 0.10 -40.46 -27.31
CA ARG A 532 1.32 -41.25 -27.49
C ARG A 532 2.25 -40.51 -28.43
N PHE A 533 3.41 -40.13 -27.96
CA PHE A 533 4.44 -39.43 -28.70
C PHE A 533 5.59 -40.40 -29.01
N GLN A 534 5.73 -40.80 -30.28
CA GLN A 534 6.78 -41.68 -30.75
C GLN A 534 7.95 -40.85 -31.31
N PHE A 535 9.15 -41.18 -30.89
CA PHE A 535 10.36 -40.47 -31.29
C PHE A 535 11.55 -41.43 -31.41
N ASP A 536 12.55 -41.07 -32.24
CA ASP A 536 13.78 -41.85 -32.39
C ASP A 536 14.81 -41.39 -31.33
N GLY A 537 15.10 -42.26 -30.38
CA GLY A 537 16.04 -41.97 -29.29
C GLY A 537 17.50 -41.83 -29.73
N ALA A 538 17.84 -42.30 -30.93
CA ALA A 538 19.19 -42.11 -31.50
C ALA A 538 19.41 -40.69 -32.03
N LEU A 539 18.33 -39.98 -32.35
CA LEU A 539 18.41 -38.63 -32.91
C LEU A 539 18.29 -37.55 -31.84
N ALA A 540 19.35 -36.80 -31.59
CA ALA A 540 19.41 -35.75 -30.58
C ALA A 540 18.29 -34.69 -30.72
N LYS A 541 17.87 -34.38 -31.96
CA LYS A 541 16.76 -33.44 -32.25
C LYS A 541 15.41 -34.00 -31.77
N HIS A 542 15.17 -35.32 -31.90
CA HIS A 542 13.96 -36.00 -31.46
C HIS A 542 13.90 -36.10 -29.91
N VAL A 543 15.03 -36.40 -29.28
CA VAL A 543 15.14 -36.38 -27.80
C VAL A 543 14.83 -35.00 -27.24
N ARG A 544 15.31 -33.93 -27.85
CA ARG A 544 14.98 -32.53 -27.45
C ARG A 544 13.48 -32.26 -27.60
N ALA A 545 12.87 -32.67 -28.72
CA ALA A 545 11.44 -32.49 -28.96
C ALA A 545 10.59 -33.27 -27.93
N ALA A 546 10.92 -34.55 -27.71
CA ALA A 546 10.25 -35.38 -26.68
C ALA A 546 10.36 -34.78 -25.30
N ALA A 547 11.56 -34.29 -24.94
CA ALA A 547 11.76 -33.59 -23.64
C ALA A 547 10.95 -32.30 -23.55
N LEU A 548 10.83 -31.53 -24.60
CA LEU A 548 10.05 -30.30 -24.65
C LEU A 548 8.55 -30.60 -24.53
N VAL A 549 8.05 -31.60 -25.25
CA VAL A 549 6.65 -32.07 -25.15
C VAL A 549 6.36 -32.51 -23.70
N LYS A 550 7.26 -33.26 -23.08
CA LYS A 550 7.07 -33.72 -21.70
C LYS A 550 7.19 -32.60 -20.67
N ALA A 551 7.97 -31.57 -20.95
CA ALA A 551 8.06 -30.38 -20.09
C ALA A 551 6.75 -29.60 -20.04
N VAL A 552 6.09 -29.41 -21.18
CA VAL A 552 4.82 -28.66 -21.29
C VAL A 552 3.59 -29.52 -20.96
N ASP A 553 3.75 -30.82 -20.85
CA ASP A 553 2.73 -31.78 -20.43
C ASP A 553 2.46 -31.69 -18.91
N VAL A 554 1.84 -30.58 -18.48
CA VAL A 554 1.54 -30.34 -17.05
C VAL A 554 0.47 -31.27 -16.50
N ASP A 555 -0.36 -31.83 -17.37
CA ASP A 555 -1.48 -32.72 -17.03
C ASP A 555 -1.09 -34.21 -17.07
N ASN A 556 0.18 -34.50 -17.39
CA ASN A 556 0.74 -35.84 -17.52
C ASN A 556 -0.05 -36.74 -18.51
N GLN A 557 -0.43 -36.20 -19.65
CA GLN A 557 -1.22 -36.84 -20.71
C GLN A 557 -0.37 -37.59 -21.72
N VAL A 558 0.94 -37.26 -21.83
CA VAL A 558 1.83 -37.77 -22.89
C VAL A 558 2.63 -38.98 -22.42
N ASP A 559 2.42 -40.08 -23.13
CA ASP A 559 3.23 -41.29 -23.03
C ASP A 559 4.29 -41.24 -24.13
N LEU A 560 5.57 -41.34 -23.77
CA LEU A 560 6.71 -41.36 -24.69
C LEU A 560 7.03 -42.79 -25.12
N ALA A 561 7.21 -43.04 -26.40
CA ALA A 561 7.61 -44.32 -26.94
C ALA A 561 8.80 -44.16 -27.88
N ASN A 562 9.86 -44.96 -27.71
CA ASN A 562 10.99 -44.98 -28.60
C ASN A 562 10.63 -45.80 -29.86
N ALA A 563 10.84 -45.22 -31.05
CA ALA A 563 10.58 -45.84 -32.35
C ALA A 563 11.51 -45.25 -33.39
N THR A 564 12.06 -46.06 -34.25
CA THR A 564 12.94 -45.60 -35.36
C THR A 564 12.17 -44.78 -36.37
N GLY A 565 12.80 -43.72 -36.89
CA GLY A 565 12.27 -42.92 -37.98
C GLY A 565 11.70 -41.57 -37.56
N THR A 566 10.62 -41.14 -38.20
CA THR A 566 10.03 -39.80 -37.99
C THR A 566 9.17 -39.74 -36.74
N ILE A 567 9.05 -38.55 -36.13
CA ILE A 567 8.15 -38.31 -35.00
C ILE A 567 6.68 -38.56 -35.42
N ARG A 568 5.98 -39.36 -34.62
CA ARG A 568 4.52 -39.63 -34.80
C ARG A 568 3.77 -39.31 -33.52
N VAL A 569 2.59 -38.71 -33.68
CA VAL A 569 1.69 -38.39 -32.57
C VAL A 569 0.41 -39.18 -32.76
N GLN A 570 0.01 -39.96 -31.77
CA GLN A 570 -1.23 -40.75 -31.76
C GLN A 570 -2.16 -40.27 -30.67
N ILE A 571 -3.43 -40.03 -31.03
CA ILE A 571 -4.48 -39.62 -30.10
C ILE A 571 -5.75 -40.39 -30.50
N ASP A 572 -6.34 -41.15 -29.55
CA ASP A 572 -7.53 -41.93 -29.74
C ASP A 572 -7.54 -42.78 -31.02
N GLY A 573 -6.40 -43.46 -31.31
CA GLY A 573 -6.22 -44.28 -32.49
C GLY A 573 -5.92 -43.55 -33.81
N LYS A 574 -6.01 -42.21 -33.82
CA LYS A 574 -5.62 -41.40 -34.99
C LYS A 574 -4.14 -41.06 -34.93
N THR A 575 -3.44 -41.36 -35.99
CA THR A 575 -2.00 -41.05 -36.11
C THR A 575 -1.79 -39.85 -37.03
N GLY A 576 -0.98 -38.90 -36.59
CA GLY A 576 -0.60 -37.73 -37.33
C GLY A 576 0.89 -37.36 -37.13
N THR A 577 1.45 -36.61 -38.06
CA THR A 577 2.83 -36.12 -37.99
C THR A 577 2.93 -34.67 -37.57
N GLY A 578 1.80 -34.02 -37.31
CA GLY A 578 1.75 -32.58 -37.16
C GLY A 578 1.82 -32.07 -35.70
N ALA A 579 2.46 -30.94 -35.51
CA ALA A 579 2.42 -30.17 -34.29
C ALA A 579 0.96 -29.78 -33.90
N GLU A 580 0.03 -29.80 -34.85
CA GLU A 580 -1.38 -29.51 -34.66
C GLU A 580 -2.03 -30.31 -33.52
N MET A 581 -1.80 -31.62 -33.57
CA MET A 581 -2.36 -32.54 -32.58
C MET A 581 -1.83 -32.24 -31.16
N LEU A 582 -0.54 -31.87 -31.07
CA LEU A 582 0.07 -31.47 -29.79
C LEU A 582 -0.52 -30.16 -29.26
N PHE A 583 -0.61 -29.15 -30.12
CA PHE A 583 -1.15 -27.84 -29.72
C PHE A 583 -2.65 -27.86 -29.42
N ALA A 584 -3.40 -28.80 -29.94
CA ALA A 584 -4.82 -28.97 -29.64
C ALA A 584 -5.08 -29.69 -28.32
N ASN A 585 -4.17 -30.58 -27.90
CA ASN A 585 -4.50 -31.57 -26.87
C ASN A 585 -3.52 -31.60 -25.67
N VAL A 586 -2.33 -31.06 -25.78
CA VAL A 586 -1.31 -31.24 -24.75
C VAL A 586 -1.17 -30.02 -23.83
N GLY A 587 -1.46 -30.21 -22.57
CA GLY A 587 -1.11 -29.32 -21.44
C GLY A 587 -1.08 -27.82 -21.77
N LEU A 588 0.06 -27.16 -21.54
CA LEU A 588 0.20 -25.73 -21.82
C LEU A 588 0.07 -25.35 -23.30
N LEU A 589 0.39 -26.25 -24.24
CA LEU A 589 0.29 -25.94 -25.67
C LEU A 589 -1.12 -25.59 -26.11
N ARG A 590 -2.10 -26.19 -25.47
CA ARG A 590 -3.52 -25.91 -25.71
C ARG A 590 -3.88 -24.45 -25.46
N TRP A 591 -3.36 -23.86 -24.40
CA TRP A 591 -3.57 -22.45 -24.05
C TRP A 591 -2.89 -21.50 -25.04
N PHE A 592 -1.80 -21.94 -25.65
CA PHE A 592 -1.02 -21.17 -26.62
C PHE A 592 -1.23 -21.60 -28.07
N ALA A 593 -2.33 -22.33 -28.37
CA ALA A 593 -2.61 -22.82 -29.74
C ALA A 593 -2.67 -21.68 -30.78
N PHE A 594 -3.08 -20.48 -30.37
CA PHE A 594 -3.09 -19.30 -31.24
C PHE A 594 -1.70 -18.87 -31.72
N VAL A 595 -0.65 -19.11 -30.93
CA VAL A 595 0.73 -18.74 -31.25
C VAL A 595 1.18 -19.42 -32.56
N ARG A 596 0.68 -20.62 -32.83
CA ARG A 596 0.96 -21.33 -34.06
C ARG A 596 0.47 -20.59 -35.33
N LYS A 597 -0.58 -19.78 -35.19
CA LYS A 597 -1.16 -19.00 -36.29
C LYS A 597 -0.37 -17.71 -36.58
N ILE A 598 0.58 -17.33 -35.71
CA ILE A 598 1.37 -16.13 -35.92
C ILE A 598 2.38 -16.38 -37.08
N PRO A 599 2.37 -15.54 -38.14
CA PRO A 599 3.33 -15.67 -39.25
C PRO A 599 4.78 -15.65 -38.74
N VAL A 600 5.66 -16.41 -39.34
CA VAL A 600 7.10 -16.54 -39.01
C VAL A 600 7.37 -17.23 -37.67
N ILE A 601 6.66 -16.86 -36.59
CA ILE A 601 6.86 -17.39 -35.22
C ILE A 601 6.23 -18.77 -35.07
N GLY A 602 5.00 -18.94 -35.52
CA GLY A 602 4.24 -20.19 -35.40
C GLY A 602 4.96 -21.39 -36.03
N PRO A 603 5.41 -21.32 -37.28
CA PRO A 603 6.18 -22.40 -37.90
C PRO A 603 7.50 -22.73 -37.18
N LYS A 604 8.21 -21.72 -36.66
CA LYS A 604 9.45 -21.94 -35.90
C LYS A 604 9.17 -22.68 -34.59
N ILE A 605 8.14 -22.27 -33.86
CA ILE A 605 7.74 -22.93 -32.62
C ILE A 605 7.25 -24.37 -32.90
N ALA A 606 6.42 -24.57 -33.90
CA ALA A 606 5.96 -25.90 -34.29
C ALA A 606 7.11 -26.88 -34.57
N ARG A 607 8.16 -26.43 -35.28
CA ARG A 607 9.37 -27.23 -35.54
C ARG A 607 10.19 -27.58 -34.31
N MET A 608 10.05 -26.82 -33.19
CA MET A 608 10.71 -27.19 -31.95
C MET A 608 10.10 -28.46 -31.31
N PHE A 609 8.79 -28.66 -31.51
CA PHE A 609 8.04 -29.82 -30.98
C PHE A 609 8.05 -31.00 -31.94
N VAL A 610 8.05 -30.74 -33.25
CA VAL A 610 8.08 -31.76 -34.30
C VAL A 610 9.11 -31.34 -35.36
N PRO A 611 10.41 -31.54 -35.07
CA PRO A 611 11.46 -31.27 -36.05
C PRO A 611 11.33 -32.19 -37.27
N GLN A 612 11.49 -31.60 -38.41
CA GLN A 612 11.56 -32.34 -39.69
C GLN A 612 12.89 -33.08 -39.85
#